data_cd98f9bcb0ac4709bc9a8e5744963e51
#
_entry.id   cd98f9bcb0ac4709bc9a8e5744963e51
#
_cell.length_a   1.000
_cell.length_b   1.000
_cell.length_c   1.000
_cell.angle_alpha   90.00
_cell.angle_beta   90.00
_cell.angle_gamma   90.00
#
_symmetry.space_group_name_H-M   'P 1'
#
loop_
_entity.id
_entity.type
_entity.pdbx_description
1 polymer ?
#
loop_
_entity_poly.entity_id
_entity_poly.type
_entity_poly.pdbx_seq_one_letter_code
_entity_poly.pdbx_strand_id
1 'polypeptide(L)'
;SWQAALGAVFMSGCIFLILSLFKVREWIINAIPLVLKQAIATGIGAFLALIALKSAGIIVSSPATLVQLGDITSPGPLLAIFSFFVIAALLYRDFKSGVLISILLVTAIAVSMGLVEYHGVVAMPPSIMPTFMQLDFSAAFELSMLSVIFAFLFVDLFDTSGTLVAVTQK
;
A
#
# COMPACT_ATOMS: atom_id res chain seq x y z
N SER A 1 5.32 17.85 8.67
CA SER A 1 5.63 18.14 7.25
C SER A 1 5.88 16.84 6.50
N TRP A 2 5.73 16.83 5.18
CA TRP A 2 6.02 15.65 4.35
C TRP A 2 7.52 15.31 4.35
N GLN A 3 8.40 16.32 4.54
CA GLN A 3 9.84 16.12 4.67
C GLN A 3 10.20 15.32 5.93
N ALA A 4 9.51 15.57 7.04
CA ALA A 4 9.68 14.80 8.27
C ALA A 4 9.23 13.33 8.09
N ALA A 5 8.11 13.11 7.39
CA ALA A 5 7.66 11.77 7.06
C ALA A 5 8.67 11.03 6.16
N LEU A 6 9.24 11.72 5.16
CA LEU A 6 10.27 11.18 4.29
C LEU A 6 11.53 10.82 5.08
N GLY A 7 11.95 11.68 6.03
CA GLY A 7 13.04 11.43 6.96
C GLY A 7 12.80 10.20 7.84
N ALA A 8 11.59 10.06 8.39
CA ALA A 8 11.21 8.90 9.21
C ALA A 8 11.24 7.58 8.42
N VAL A 9 10.73 7.58 7.19
CA VAL A 9 10.78 6.41 6.29
C VAL A 9 12.22 6.04 5.94
N PHE A 10 13.05 7.04 5.63
CA PHE A 10 14.47 6.80 5.34
C PHE A 10 15.21 6.20 6.53
N MET A 11 14.98 6.71 7.74
CA MET A 11 15.57 6.17 8.96
C MET A 11 15.09 4.74 9.25
N SER A 12 13.79 4.48 9.11
CA SER A 12 13.23 3.13 9.21
C SER A 12 13.91 2.18 8.23
N GLY A 13 14.08 2.58 6.97
CA GLY A 13 14.76 1.79 5.94
C GLY A 13 16.23 1.51 6.27
N CYS A 14 16.97 2.49 6.80
CA CYS A 14 18.34 2.29 7.25
C CYS A 14 18.44 1.30 8.41
N ILE A 15 17.57 1.43 9.41
CA ILE A 15 17.49 0.49 10.54
C ILE A 15 17.14 -0.91 10.02
N PHE A 16 16.18 -1.01 9.12
CA PHE A 16 15.78 -2.28 8.51
C PHE A 16 16.93 -2.96 7.77
N LEU A 17 17.74 -2.21 7.00
CA LEU A 17 18.94 -2.73 6.33
C LEU A 17 19.96 -3.26 7.33
N ILE A 18 20.22 -2.52 8.41
CA ILE A 18 21.14 -2.94 9.47
C ILE A 18 20.65 -4.25 10.12
N LEU A 19 19.37 -4.31 10.51
CA LEU A 19 18.77 -5.51 11.11
C LEU A 19 18.80 -6.71 10.16
N SER A 20 18.65 -6.46 8.85
CA SER A 20 18.70 -7.49 7.82
C SER A 20 20.12 -8.05 7.64
N LEU A 21 21.15 -7.19 7.66
CA LEU A 21 22.55 -7.59 7.57
C LEU A 21 22.98 -8.51 8.74
N PHE A 22 22.50 -8.21 9.95
CA PHE A 22 22.80 -9.00 11.14
C PHE A 22 21.87 -10.23 11.32
N LYS A 23 20.99 -10.53 10.35
CA LYS A 23 19.98 -11.62 10.41
C LYS A 23 19.03 -11.53 11.61
N VAL A 24 18.98 -10.39 12.29
CA VAL A 24 18.07 -10.14 13.42
C VAL A 24 16.61 -10.29 12.97
N ARG A 25 16.32 -9.90 11.73
CA ARG A 25 15.01 -10.08 11.10
C ARG A 25 14.57 -11.54 11.11
N GLU A 26 15.43 -12.47 10.67
CA GLU A 26 15.11 -13.91 10.65
C GLU A 26 14.84 -14.44 12.06
N TRP A 27 15.63 -13.98 13.05
CA TRP A 27 15.45 -14.34 14.43
C TRP A 27 14.10 -13.86 14.99
N ILE A 28 13.73 -12.60 14.75
CA ILE A 28 12.43 -12.03 15.15
C ILE A 28 11.28 -12.82 14.51
N ILE A 29 11.36 -13.06 13.20
CA ILE A 29 10.31 -13.78 12.46
C ILE A 29 10.14 -15.20 12.98
N ASN A 30 11.23 -15.89 13.28
CA ASN A 30 11.19 -17.27 13.78
C ASN A 30 10.70 -17.34 15.21
N ALA A 31 10.90 -16.31 16.04
CA ALA A 31 10.39 -16.22 17.40
C ALA A 31 8.86 -16.02 17.48
N ILE A 32 8.22 -15.53 16.40
CA ILE A 32 6.79 -15.26 16.40
C ILE A 32 6.00 -16.54 16.11
N PRO A 33 5.02 -16.91 16.97
CA PRO A 33 4.14 -18.05 16.74
C PRO A 33 3.34 -17.91 15.43
N LEU A 34 3.04 -19.04 14.79
CA LEU A 34 2.32 -19.07 13.51
C LEU A 34 0.97 -18.35 13.57
N VAL A 35 0.23 -18.53 14.66
CA VAL A 35 -1.07 -17.87 14.88
C VAL A 35 -0.94 -16.34 14.83
N LEU A 36 0.11 -15.80 15.45
CA LEU A 36 0.36 -14.36 15.44
C LEU A 36 0.77 -13.87 14.05
N LYS A 37 1.55 -14.64 13.31
CA LYS A 37 1.88 -14.30 11.90
C LYS A 37 0.63 -14.22 11.04
N GLN A 38 -0.31 -15.16 11.19
CA GLN A 38 -1.57 -15.16 10.47
C GLN A 38 -2.45 -13.97 10.86
N ALA A 39 -2.50 -13.63 12.15
CA ALA A 39 -3.24 -12.46 12.63
C ALA A 39 -2.68 -11.15 12.05
N ILE A 40 -1.35 -11.01 12.01
CA ILE A 40 -0.67 -9.85 11.40
C ILE A 40 -0.98 -9.77 9.91
N ALA A 41 -0.87 -10.87 9.17
CA ALA A 41 -1.18 -10.91 7.74
C ALA A 41 -2.65 -10.52 7.46
N THR A 42 -3.58 -11.00 8.28
CA THR A 42 -5.00 -10.62 8.19
C THR A 42 -5.20 -9.13 8.48
N GLY A 43 -4.52 -8.59 9.49
CA GLY A 43 -4.56 -7.16 9.83
C GLY A 43 -4.04 -6.28 8.69
N ILE A 44 -2.92 -6.65 8.08
CA ILE A 44 -2.37 -5.95 6.91
C ILE A 44 -3.35 -6.01 5.73
N GLY A 45 -3.94 -7.19 5.47
CA GLY A 45 -4.95 -7.34 4.42
C GLY A 45 -6.17 -6.46 4.63
N ALA A 46 -6.69 -6.39 5.86
CA ALA A 46 -7.80 -5.51 6.22
C ALA A 46 -7.45 -4.01 6.07
N PHE A 47 -6.24 -3.63 6.46
CA PHE A 47 -5.73 -2.27 6.30
C PHE A 47 -5.62 -1.88 4.82
N LEU A 48 -5.06 -2.73 3.98
CA LEU A 48 -4.98 -2.50 2.54
C LEU A 48 -6.37 -2.43 1.89
N ALA A 49 -7.31 -3.27 2.33
CA ALA A 49 -8.70 -3.20 1.88
C ALA A 49 -9.35 -1.85 2.23
N LEU A 50 -9.12 -1.34 3.44
CA LEU A 50 -9.63 -0.04 3.86
C LEU A 50 -9.05 1.10 3.00
N ILE A 51 -7.74 1.07 2.73
CA ILE A 51 -7.08 2.06 1.86
C ILE A 51 -7.65 1.98 0.44
N ALA A 52 -7.81 0.78 -0.09
CA ALA A 52 -8.36 0.57 -1.42
C ALA A 52 -9.81 1.11 -1.54
N LEU A 53 -10.67 0.81 -0.55
CA LEU A 53 -12.04 1.30 -0.50
C LEU A 53 -12.09 2.83 -0.38
N LYS A 54 -11.16 3.43 0.38
CA LYS A 54 -11.04 4.89 0.49
C LYS A 54 -10.56 5.51 -0.82
N SER A 55 -9.55 4.93 -1.46
CA SER A 55 -9.04 5.41 -2.76
C SER A 55 -10.07 5.27 -3.89
N ALA A 56 -10.90 4.23 -3.82
CA ALA A 56 -12.02 4.04 -4.74
C ALA A 56 -13.19 5.01 -4.49
N GLY A 57 -13.21 5.76 -3.38
CA GLY A 57 -14.31 6.64 -3.01
C GLY A 57 -15.54 5.93 -2.47
N ILE A 58 -15.46 4.61 -2.20
CA ILE A 58 -16.54 3.82 -1.58
C ILE A 58 -16.65 4.20 -0.11
N ILE A 59 -15.52 4.41 0.55
CA ILE A 59 -15.44 4.93 1.93
C ILE A 59 -14.82 6.32 1.90
N VAL A 60 -15.43 7.27 2.60
CA VAL A 60 -14.93 8.64 2.76
C VAL A 60 -14.75 8.97 4.23
N SER A 61 -13.90 9.96 4.52
CA SER A 61 -13.69 10.41 5.90
C SER A 61 -14.90 11.15 6.44
N SER A 62 -15.25 10.88 7.69
CA SER A 62 -16.32 11.55 8.43
C SER A 62 -15.80 12.07 9.77
N PRO A 63 -16.09 13.32 10.15
CA PRO A 63 -15.68 13.84 11.46
C PRO A 63 -16.33 13.12 12.65
N ALA A 64 -17.53 12.54 12.45
CA ALA A 64 -18.27 11.89 13.51
C ALA A 64 -17.88 10.43 13.73
N THR A 65 -17.61 9.67 12.64
CA THR A 65 -17.41 8.22 12.68
C THR A 65 -16.07 7.77 12.10
N LEU A 66 -15.18 8.73 11.80
CA LEU A 66 -13.90 8.55 11.09
C LEU A 66 -14.07 8.08 9.62
N VAL A 67 -15.01 7.19 9.37
CA VAL A 67 -15.34 6.67 8.03
C VAL A 67 -16.85 6.63 7.85
N GLN A 68 -17.29 6.88 6.63
CA GLN A 68 -18.69 6.74 6.20
C GLN A 68 -18.75 6.25 4.76
N LEU A 69 -19.91 5.76 4.34
CA LEU A 69 -20.15 5.37 2.96
C LEU A 69 -20.12 6.61 2.06
N GLY A 70 -19.36 6.56 0.98
CA GLY A 70 -19.32 7.58 -0.05
C GLY A 70 -20.49 7.45 -1.03
N ASP A 71 -20.49 8.29 -2.06
CA ASP A 71 -21.47 8.20 -3.14
C ASP A 71 -21.09 7.04 -4.09
N ILE A 72 -21.66 5.87 -3.83
CA ILE A 72 -21.42 4.65 -4.62
C ILE A 72 -22.00 4.73 -6.03
N THR A 73 -22.84 5.72 -6.34
CA THR A 73 -23.41 5.92 -7.67
C THR A 73 -22.48 6.70 -8.60
N SER A 74 -21.45 7.32 -8.05
CA SER A 74 -20.46 8.05 -8.83
C SER A 74 -19.59 7.10 -9.68
N PRO A 75 -19.04 7.58 -10.82
CA PRO A 75 -18.31 6.72 -11.77
C PRO A 75 -17.10 6.00 -11.17
N GLY A 76 -16.37 6.64 -10.24
CA GLY A 76 -15.17 6.07 -9.62
C GLY A 76 -15.46 4.78 -8.85
N PRO A 77 -16.32 4.81 -7.81
CA PRO A 77 -16.75 3.63 -7.07
C PRO A 77 -17.35 2.53 -7.95
N LEU A 78 -18.17 2.90 -8.94
CA LEU A 78 -18.74 1.91 -9.87
C LEU A 78 -17.68 1.18 -10.68
N LEU A 79 -16.68 1.89 -11.20
CA LEU A 79 -15.56 1.28 -11.91
C LEU A 79 -14.71 0.41 -10.99
N ALA A 80 -14.51 0.81 -9.74
CA ALA A 80 -13.78 0.01 -8.76
C ALA A 80 -14.51 -1.30 -8.43
N ILE A 81 -15.83 -1.25 -8.22
CA ILE A 81 -16.68 -2.44 -8.00
C ILE A 81 -16.64 -3.34 -9.23
N PHE A 82 -16.81 -2.78 -10.42
CA PHE A 82 -16.71 -3.53 -11.68
C PHE A 82 -15.34 -4.22 -11.82
N SER A 83 -14.24 -3.48 -11.56
CA SER A 83 -12.88 -4.03 -11.56
C SER A 83 -12.73 -5.21 -10.63
N PHE A 84 -13.26 -5.10 -9.41
CA PHE A 84 -13.23 -6.19 -8.42
C PHE A 84 -13.89 -7.46 -8.95
N PHE A 85 -15.08 -7.37 -9.53
CA PHE A 85 -15.77 -8.53 -10.10
C PHE A 85 -15.03 -9.12 -11.30
N VAL A 86 -14.45 -8.29 -12.16
CA VAL A 86 -13.63 -8.76 -13.30
C VAL A 86 -12.40 -9.52 -12.79
N ILE A 87 -11.69 -8.98 -11.80
CA ILE A 87 -10.53 -9.65 -11.19
C ILE A 87 -10.97 -11.00 -10.58
N ALA A 88 -12.04 -11.01 -9.79
CA ALA A 88 -12.56 -12.23 -9.16
C ALA A 88 -12.93 -13.31 -10.20
N ALA A 89 -13.58 -12.93 -11.29
CA ALA A 89 -13.96 -13.84 -12.36
C ALA A 89 -12.75 -14.40 -13.11
N LEU A 90 -11.73 -13.56 -13.37
CA LEU A 90 -10.50 -13.99 -14.04
C LEU A 90 -9.63 -14.89 -13.15
N LEU A 91 -9.55 -14.59 -11.86
CA LEU A 91 -8.86 -15.43 -10.88
C LEU A 91 -9.55 -16.79 -10.71
N TYR A 92 -10.90 -16.83 -10.70
CA TYR A 92 -11.65 -18.07 -10.65
C TYR A 92 -11.36 -18.98 -11.86
N ARG A 93 -10.99 -18.40 -12.99
CA ARG A 93 -10.56 -19.13 -14.21
C ARG A 93 -9.06 -19.44 -14.25
N ASP A 94 -8.36 -19.32 -13.12
CA ASP A 94 -6.90 -19.51 -13.02
C ASP A 94 -6.07 -18.63 -13.99
N PHE A 95 -6.63 -17.48 -14.39
CA PHE A 95 -5.96 -16.56 -15.30
C PHE A 95 -4.98 -15.68 -14.55
N LYS A 96 -3.69 -16.02 -14.58
CA LYS A 96 -2.63 -15.38 -13.80
C LYS A 96 -2.48 -13.87 -14.05
N SER A 97 -2.80 -13.41 -15.26
CA SER A 97 -2.73 -11.98 -15.64
C SER A 97 -4.04 -11.22 -15.40
N GLY A 98 -5.01 -11.80 -14.66
CA GLY A 98 -6.34 -11.22 -14.47
C GLY A 98 -6.34 -9.82 -13.88
N VAL A 99 -5.44 -9.55 -12.93
CA VAL A 99 -5.28 -8.22 -12.31
C VAL A 99 -4.83 -7.18 -13.35
N LEU A 100 -3.81 -7.51 -14.16
CA LEU A 100 -3.29 -6.62 -15.20
C LEU A 100 -4.35 -6.29 -16.25
N ILE A 101 -5.08 -7.31 -16.73
CA ILE A 101 -6.15 -7.12 -17.71
C ILE A 101 -7.26 -6.25 -17.14
N SER A 102 -7.65 -6.47 -15.89
CA SER A 102 -8.67 -5.64 -15.24
C SER A 102 -8.25 -4.18 -15.14
N ILE A 103 -6.99 -3.91 -14.76
CA ILE A 103 -6.44 -2.55 -14.71
C ILE A 103 -6.52 -1.89 -16.10
N LEU A 104 -6.03 -2.56 -17.14
CA LEU A 104 -6.04 -2.02 -18.51
C LEU A 104 -7.45 -1.76 -19.02
N LEU A 105 -8.38 -2.70 -18.76
CA LEU A 105 -9.78 -2.58 -19.17
C LEU A 105 -10.45 -1.40 -18.47
N VAL A 106 -10.33 -1.29 -17.15
CA VAL A 106 -10.94 -0.20 -16.39
C VAL A 106 -10.31 1.14 -16.74
N THR A 107 -9.01 1.19 -16.98
CA THR A 107 -8.34 2.41 -17.46
C THR A 107 -8.88 2.83 -18.82
N ALA A 108 -9.06 1.91 -19.77
CA ALA A 108 -9.62 2.20 -21.07
C ALA A 108 -11.05 2.75 -20.96
N ILE A 109 -11.88 2.17 -20.07
CA ILE A 109 -13.23 2.66 -19.81
C ILE A 109 -13.17 4.07 -19.19
N ALA A 110 -12.32 4.29 -18.19
CA ALA A 110 -12.19 5.59 -17.52
C ALA A 110 -11.75 6.69 -18.49
N VAL A 111 -10.83 6.40 -19.40
CA VAL A 111 -10.42 7.32 -20.47
C VAL A 111 -11.57 7.59 -21.43
N SER A 112 -12.32 6.57 -21.85
CA SER A 112 -13.47 6.75 -22.76
C SER A 112 -14.62 7.56 -22.15
N MET A 113 -14.77 7.50 -20.82
CA MET A 113 -15.72 8.31 -20.06
C MET A 113 -15.22 9.73 -19.75
N GLY A 114 -13.98 10.06 -20.12
CA GLY A 114 -13.37 11.37 -19.83
C GLY A 114 -13.03 11.59 -18.35
N LEU A 115 -12.99 10.53 -17.54
CA LEU A 115 -12.64 10.59 -16.12
C LEU A 115 -11.13 10.75 -15.89
N VAL A 116 -10.33 10.40 -16.89
CA VAL A 116 -8.87 10.46 -16.86
C VAL A 116 -8.39 11.19 -18.11
N GLU A 117 -7.56 12.21 -17.92
CA GLU A 117 -6.90 12.90 -19.02
C GLU A 117 -5.81 11.99 -19.61
N TYR A 118 -5.95 11.68 -20.89
CA TYR A 118 -4.99 10.83 -21.58
C TYR A 118 -3.86 11.68 -22.17
N HIS A 119 -2.67 11.58 -21.60
CA HIS A 119 -1.47 12.31 -22.04
C HIS A 119 -0.50 11.47 -22.91
N GLY A 120 -0.96 10.33 -23.44
CA GLY A 120 -0.15 9.43 -24.25
C GLY A 120 0.24 8.14 -23.56
N VAL A 121 0.75 7.19 -24.34
CA VAL A 121 1.17 5.86 -23.84
C VAL A 121 2.49 5.94 -23.04
N VAL A 122 3.33 6.91 -23.38
CA VAL A 122 4.64 7.12 -22.74
C VAL A 122 4.78 8.60 -22.45
N ALA A 123 5.05 8.91 -21.19
CA ALA A 123 5.41 10.26 -20.73
C ALA A 123 6.81 10.22 -20.11
N MET A 124 7.55 11.33 -20.22
CA MET A 124 8.78 11.48 -19.45
C MET A 124 8.47 11.48 -17.96
N PRO A 125 9.24 10.73 -17.13
CA PRO A 125 9.04 10.77 -15.69
C PRO A 125 9.18 12.21 -15.18
N PRO A 126 8.34 12.63 -14.22
CA PRO A 126 8.46 13.95 -13.63
C PRO A 126 9.82 14.09 -12.95
N SER A 127 10.33 15.34 -12.89
CA SER A 127 11.59 15.61 -12.21
C SER A 127 11.48 15.20 -10.73
N ILE A 128 12.43 14.39 -10.26
CA ILE A 128 12.55 14.01 -8.85
C ILE A 128 13.29 15.07 -8.02
N MET A 129 13.87 16.10 -8.67
CA MET A 129 14.64 17.14 -8.00
C MET A 129 13.92 17.85 -6.86
N PRO A 130 12.61 18.16 -6.93
CA PRO A 130 11.90 18.81 -5.83
C PRO A 130 11.79 17.97 -4.55
N THR A 131 11.93 16.65 -4.66
CA THR A 131 11.82 15.72 -3.51
C THR A 131 13.15 15.06 -3.15
N PHE A 132 14.14 15.16 -4.07
CA PHE A 132 15.43 14.52 -3.88
C PHE A 132 16.20 15.18 -2.73
N MET A 133 16.62 14.38 -1.75
CA MET A 133 17.36 14.82 -0.57
C MET A 133 16.64 15.87 0.31
N GLN A 134 15.32 16.01 0.21
CA GLN A 134 14.51 16.90 1.05
C GLN A 134 14.14 16.23 2.39
N LEU A 135 15.11 15.53 2.98
CA LEU A 135 14.95 14.81 4.24
C LEU A 135 15.13 15.79 5.41
N ASP A 136 14.11 15.93 6.23
CA ASP A 136 14.22 16.68 7.49
C ASP A 136 14.57 15.72 8.63
N PHE A 137 15.87 15.56 8.86
CA PHE A 137 16.36 14.72 9.94
C PHE A 137 16.11 15.33 11.32
N SER A 138 16.05 16.65 11.44
CA SER A 138 15.83 17.30 12.74
C SER A 138 14.45 16.99 13.27
N ALA A 139 13.43 17.05 12.42
CA ALA A 139 12.08 16.64 12.76
C ALA A 139 11.95 15.12 12.96
N ALA A 140 12.73 14.31 12.24
CA ALA A 140 12.69 12.84 12.38
C ALA A 140 13.27 12.34 13.72
N PHE A 141 14.18 13.12 14.35
CA PHE A 141 14.73 12.80 15.68
C PHE A 141 13.86 13.27 16.84
N GLU A 142 12.74 13.93 16.61
CA GLU A 142 11.80 14.25 17.68
C GLU A 142 11.22 12.97 18.31
N LEU A 143 11.01 13.01 19.62
CA LEU A 143 10.48 11.87 20.39
C LEU A 143 9.11 11.39 19.86
N SER A 144 8.33 12.30 19.31
CA SER A 144 7.04 12.02 18.65
C SER A 144 7.20 11.18 17.37
N MET A 145 8.31 11.35 16.64
CA MET A 145 8.58 10.62 15.40
C MET A 145 9.21 9.25 15.64
N LEU A 146 9.78 9.01 16.83
CA LEU A 146 10.36 7.72 17.17
C LEU A 146 9.32 6.59 17.07
N SER A 147 8.12 6.83 17.57
CA SER A 147 7.01 5.87 17.46
C SER A 147 6.59 5.60 16.02
N VAL A 148 6.66 6.61 15.15
CA VAL A 148 6.35 6.49 13.72
C VAL A 148 7.44 5.67 13.01
N ILE A 149 8.73 5.92 13.33
CA ILE A 149 9.85 5.16 12.77
C ILE A 149 9.75 3.68 13.17
N PHE A 150 9.45 3.40 14.43
CA PHE A 150 9.21 2.03 14.89
C PHE A 150 8.00 1.39 14.20
N ALA A 151 6.91 2.12 14.02
CA ALA A 151 5.73 1.62 13.32
C ALA A 151 6.07 1.24 11.86
N PHE A 152 6.78 2.09 11.13
CA PHE A 152 7.24 1.77 9.77
C PHE A 152 8.19 0.57 9.76
N LEU A 153 9.14 0.52 10.69
CA LEU A 153 10.05 -0.62 10.81
C LEU A 153 9.32 -1.94 11.04
N PHE A 154 8.31 -1.96 11.92
CA PHE A 154 7.49 -3.14 12.14
C PHE A 154 6.66 -3.51 10.92
N VAL A 155 6.06 -2.53 10.26
CA VAL A 155 5.30 -2.77 9.01
C VAL A 155 6.23 -3.39 7.96
N ASP A 156 7.41 -2.84 7.73
CA ASP A 156 8.39 -3.37 6.77
C ASP A 156 8.85 -4.79 7.11
N LEU A 157 9.11 -5.06 8.41
CA LEU A 157 9.49 -6.39 8.89
C LEU A 157 8.39 -7.42 8.61
N PHE A 158 7.14 -7.08 8.89
CA PHE A 158 6.02 -8.02 8.78
C PHE A 158 5.50 -8.15 7.35
N ASP A 159 5.45 -7.07 6.58
CA ASP A 159 5.00 -7.08 5.19
C ASP A 159 5.93 -7.96 4.33
N THR A 160 7.23 -7.75 4.45
CA THR A 160 8.22 -8.58 3.74
C THR A 160 8.20 -10.03 4.22
N SER A 161 7.89 -10.28 5.49
CA SER A 161 7.79 -11.65 6.03
C SER A 161 6.52 -12.34 5.58
N GLY A 162 5.40 -11.64 5.57
CA GLY A 162 4.10 -12.15 5.09
C GLY A 162 4.15 -12.52 3.61
N THR A 163 4.74 -11.66 2.79
CA THR A 163 4.89 -11.91 1.35
C THR A 163 5.84 -13.07 1.06
N LEU A 164 6.98 -13.18 1.77
CA LEU A 164 7.90 -14.31 1.63
C LEU A 164 7.24 -15.64 2.02
N VAL A 165 6.53 -15.70 3.13
CA VAL A 165 5.81 -16.90 3.56
C VAL A 165 4.74 -17.29 2.54
N ALA A 166 3.99 -16.32 2.01
CA ALA A 166 2.95 -16.56 1.01
C ALA A 166 3.51 -17.09 -0.32
N VAL A 167 4.72 -16.68 -0.71
CA VAL A 167 5.37 -17.12 -1.95
C VAL A 167 6.11 -18.45 -1.79
N THR A 168 6.68 -18.73 -0.61
CA THR A 168 7.48 -19.95 -0.38
C THR A 168 6.66 -21.17 0.03
N GLN A 169 5.40 -21.01 0.44
CA GLN A 169 4.50 -22.11 0.81
C GLN A 169 3.67 -22.67 -0.36
N LYS A 170 4.09 -22.44 -1.61
CA LYS A 170 3.48 -23.07 -2.79
C LYS A 170 4.18 -24.37 -3.14
#